data_2f80e465d19b6bbec78f8c30becb29f5
#
_entry.id   2f80e465d19b6bbec78f8c30becb29f5
#
_cell.length_a   1.000
_cell.length_b   1.000
_cell.length_c   1.000
_cell.angle_alpha   90.00
_cell.angle_beta   90.00
_cell.angle_gamma   90.00
#
_symmetry.space_group_name_H-M   'P 1'
#
loop_
_entity.id
_entity.type
_entity.pdbx_description
1 polymer ?
#
loop_
_entity_poly.entity_id
_entity_poly.type
_entity_poly.pdbx_seq_one_letter_code
_entity_poly.pdbx_strand_id
1 'polypeptide(L)'
;MSSAGEQGLAALVRGYKGLRCVVVGDVMLDIFERGRAARLAPDAPAPVLTDIDTTCSPGGAANVAANLTALGAEVTLLAAIGNDTAGDQLLKTLSESGIRTGSVVRVPGRATVVKKRLVADGTTLARVDSGNKEPLSGAVEEDLAERAAALVESADVVVVSDYSGGTVTQKVADALGTTEHGCVLLDSKDPLRLRWRSLAAATPNHLEAQKALDLPVEADPGRVDAGAIGEALRREIGANAVVVTLAEEGAVVVDEEVTVRVHGRRVANPDVNGAGDTFLAAFALALGGGARMRAAARLGVEAATLAVSHSGTAPVGTRELLQRLPAERVAERSGNLEEELERVRRSGGKVVFTNGCFDLLHRGHLFLLREARKLGDVLVVGLNSDASARRVKGLGRPVMLEEDRVELLEALPCVDHVVVFDEDTPEALIRRVEPDLHVKGGDHAGDPLAEEPVVEEVGGEVIVLPLLPGRSASATIEHIRSSPGETAAVTDGTAKPADWVRP
;
A
#
# COMPACT_ATOMS: atom_id res chain seq x y z
N MET A 1 21.13 11.40 17.81
CA MET A 1 20.75 10.69 16.58
C MET A 1 19.41 11.27 16.18
N SER A 2 19.37 11.92 15.02
CA SER A 2 18.30 12.80 14.55
C SER A 2 16.99 12.00 14.36
N SER A 3 15.89 12.52 14.93
CA SER A 3 14.53 12.09 14.68
C SER A 3 14.21 12.33 13.20
N ALA A 4 14.31 11.30 12.37
CA ALA A 4 13.71 11.31 11.05
C ALA A 4 12.19 11.29 11.29
N GLY A 5 11.55 12.46 11.19
CA GLY A 5 10.11 12.62 11.23
C GLY A 5 9.46 11.72 10.19
N GLU A 6 8.28 11.21 10.51
CA GLU A 6 7.47 10.41 9.59
C GLU A 6 7.25 11.24 8.31
N GLN A 7 7.94 10.86 7.25
CA GLN A 7 7.68 11.42 5.93
C GLN A 7 6.28 10.98 5.53
N GLY A 8 5.40 11.90 5.20
CA GLY A 8 4.07 11.57 4.73
C GLY A 8 4.13 10.66 3.48
N LEU A 9 3.17 9.75 3.30
CA LEU A 9 3.16 8.78 2.19
C LEU A 9 3.35 9.44 0.81
N ALA A 10 2.76 10.61 0.60
CA ALA A 10 2.92 11.37 -0.64
C ALA A 10 4.37 11.89 -0.83
N ALA A 11 5.07 12.28 0.23
CA ALA A 11 6.47 12.68 0.15
C ALA A 11 7.37 11.49 -0.24
N LEU A 12 7.09 10.30 0.31
CA LEU A 12 7.76 9.07 -0.10
C LEU A 12 7.57 8.78 -1.59
N VAL A 13 6.32 8.85 -2.09
CA VAL A 13 6.00 8.62 -3.51
C VAL A 13 6.70 9.64 -4.42
N ARG A 14 6.77 10.92 -4.03
CA ARG A 14 7.54 11.93 -4.78
C ARG A 14 9.05 11.64 -4.78
N GLY A 15 9.55 11.00 -3.72
CA GLY A 15 10.95 10.56 -3.59
C GLY A 15 11.33 9.36 -4.48
N TYR A 16 10.38 8.70 -5.15
CA TYR A 16 10.68 7.55 -6.02
C TYR A 16 11.51 7.90 -7.25
N LYS A 17 11.40 9.15 -7.69
CA LYS A 17 12.10 9.62 -8.88
C LYS A 17 13.62 9.58 -8.68
N GLY A 18 14.28 8.81 -9.55
CA GLY A 18 15.74 8.68 -9.56
C GLY A 18 16.28 7.58 -8.64
N LEU A 19 15.42 6.84 -7.90
CA LEU A 19 15.86 5.64 -7.22
C LEU A 19 16.32 4.59 -8.24
N ARG A 20 17.48 3.99 -7.99
CA ARG A 20 18.08 2.97 -8.84
C ARG A 20 17.63 1.60 -8.38
N CYS A 21 16.80 0.97 -9.19
CA CYS A 21 16.23 -0.33 -8.90
C CYS A 21 16.82 -1.40 -9.81
N VAL A 22 17.24 -2.49 -9.22
CA VAL A 22 17.62 -3.70 -9.95
C VAL A 22 16.54 -4.74 -9.76
N VAL A 23 15.97 -5.23 -10.86
CA VAL A 23 15.04 -6.36 -10.86
C VAL A 23 15.76 -7.58 -11.37
N VAL A 24 15.76 -8.65 -10.58
CA VAL A 24 16.37 -9.94 -10.93
C VAL A 24 15.26 -10.99 -10.95
N GLY A 25 15.09 -11.72 -12.05
CA GLY A 25 14.08 -12.77 -12.02
C GLY A 25 13.62 -13.33 -13.34
N ASP A 26 12.54 -14.09 -13.24
CA ASP A 26 11.96 -14.80 -14.36
C ASP A 26 11.01 -13.88 -15.14
N VAL A 27 11.37 -13.64 -16.39
CA VAL A 27 10.56 -12.83 -17.32
C VAL A 27 9.73 -13.71 -18.23
N MET A 28 8.60 -13.22 -18.61
CA MET A 28 7.70 -13.88 -19.55
C MET A 28 6.96 -12.87 -20.43
N LEU A 29 6.48 -13.34 -21.57
CA LEU A 29 5.62 -12.58 -22.45
C LEU A 29 4.17 -13.01 -22.21
N ASP A 30 3.35 -12.12 -21.68
CA ASP A 30 1.91 -12.33 -21.58
C ASP A 30 1.25 -11.89 -22.90
N ILE A 31 0.52 -12.81 -23.54
CA ILE A 31 -0.20 -12.59 -24.79
C ILE A 31 -1.70 -12.75 -24.51
N PHE A 32 -2.48 -11.76 -24.87
CA PHE A 32 -3.94 -11.82 -24.84
C PHE A 32 -4.47 -11.79 -26.28
N GLU A 33 -5.11 -12.87 -26.66
CA GLU A 33 -5.88 -12.97 -27.89
C GLU A 33 -7.36 -12.79 -27.54
N ARG A 34 -7.86 -11.57 -27.76
CA ARG A 34 -9.25 -11.21 -27.48
C ARG A 34 -10.07 -11.28 -28.74
N GLY A 35 -11.20 -12.01 -28.68
CA GLY A 35 -12.09 -12.18 -29.83
C GLY A 35 -13.54 -12.37 -29.42
N ARG A 36 -14.36 -12.75 -30.38
CA ARG A 36 -15.78 -13.09 -30.20
C ARG A 36 -15.96 -14.56 -30.36
N ALA A 37 -16.81 -15.20 -29.53
CA ALA A 37 -17.14 -16.63 -29.60
C ALA A 37 -18.61 -16.80 -29.99
N ALA A 38 -18.92 -16.57 -31.28
CA ALA A 38 -20.31 -16.60 -31.77
C ALA A 38 -20.83 -18.01 -32.10
N ARG A 39 -19.96 -19.02 -32.21
CA ARG A 39 -20.37 -20.41 -32.59
C ARG A 39 -19.42 -21.44 -32.01
N LEU A 40 -19.87 -22.66 -31.94
CA LEU A 40 -19.04 -23.84 -31.69
C LEU A 40 -18.39 -24.36 -32.96
N ALA A 41 -17.27 -25.04 -32.82
CA ALA A 41 -16.64 -25.77 -33.92
C ALA A 41 -17.56 -26.95 -34.33
N PRO A 42 -17.68 -27.27 -35.64
CA PRO A 42 -18.55 -28.37 -36.10
C PRO A 42 -18.02 -29.75 -35.72
N ASP A 43 -16.75 -29.86 -35.43
CA ASP A 43 -16.01 -31.10 -35.16
C ASP A 43 -15.63 -31.30 -33.69
N ALA A 44 -15.89 -30.28 -32.84
CA ALA A 44 -15.58 -30.34 -31.41
C ALA A 44 -16.48 -29.42 -30.58
N PRO A 45 -16.76 -29.73 -29.31
CA PRO A 45 -17.54 -28.87 -28.41
C PRO A 45 -16.63 -27.69 -27.89
N ALA A 46 -16.00 -26.98 -28.82
CA ALA A 46 -15.10 -25.88 -28.55
C ALA A 46 -15.59 -24.59 -29.22
N PRO A 47 -15.49 -23.43 -28.55
CA PRO A 47 -15.81 -22.14 -29.15
C PRO A 47 -14.84 -21.79 -30.27
N VAL A 48 -15.36 -21.20 -31.35
CA VAL A 48 -14.54 -20.61 -32.43
C VAL A 48 -14.38 -19.13 -32.15
N LEU A 49 -13.13 -18.68 -31.93
CA LEU A 49 -12.80 -17.28 -31.81
C LEU A 49 -12.65 -16.64 -33.20
N THR A 50 -13.31 -15.50 -33.36
CA THR A 50 -13.20 -14.65 -34.57
C THR A 50 -12.86 -13.22 -34.14
N ASP A 51 -12.48 -12.37 -35.10
CA ASP A 51 -12.16 -10.96 -34.88
C ASP A 51 -11.10 -10.78 -33.79
N ILE A 52 -10.01 -11.54 -33.89
CA ILE A 52 -8.98 -11.61 -32.84
C ILE A 52 -8.13 -10.35 -32.86
N ASP A 53 -8.11 -9.65 -31.74
CA ASP A 53 -7.13 -8.62 -31.38
C ASP A 53 -6.08 -9.23 -30.45
N THR A 54 -4.79 -9.00 -30.77
CA THR A 54 -3.66 -9.55 -30.01
C THR A 54 -2.91 -8.42 -29.32
N THR A 55 -2.83 -8.51 -28.01
CA THR A 55 -2.02 -7.60 -27.20
C THR A 55 -0.95 -8.37 -26.44
N CYS A 56 0.24 -7.77 -26.33
CA CYS A 56 1.38 -8.34 -25.60
C CYS A 56 1.74 -7.40 -24.45
N SER A 57 2.05 -7.98 -23.29
CA SER A 57 2.53 -7.25 -22.14
C SER A 57 3.67 -8.00 -21.43
N PRO A 58 4.58 -7.28 -20.74
CA PRO A 58 5.59 -7.90 -19.92
C PRO A 58 4.95 -8.61 -18.71
N GLY A 59 5.43 -9.80 -18.35
CA GLY A 59 4.97 -10.57 -17.21
C GLY A 59 6.10 -11.01 -16.28
N GLY A 60 5.78 -11.38 -15.05
CA GLY A 60 6.74 -11.73 -14.01
C GLY A 60 7.68 -10.57 -13.67
N ALA A 61 8.98 -10.83 -13.55
CA ALA A 61 9.99 -9.81 -13.27
C ALA A 61 9.94 -8.62 -14.25
N ALA A 62 9.53 -8.84 -15.49
CA ALA A 62 9.35 -7.79 -16.47
C ALA A 62 8.15 -6.86 -16.14
N ASN A 63 7.07 -7.39 -15.55
CA ASN A 63 5.95 -6.59 -15.08
C ASN A 63 6.32 -5.76 -13.84
N VAL A 64 7.08 -6.35 -12.90
CA VAL A 64 7.63 -5.60 -11.76
C VAL A 64 8.49 -4.42 -12.25
N ALA A 65 9.39 -4.67 -13.21
CA ALA A 65 10.23 -3.63 -13.80
C ALA A 65 9.40 -2.51 -14.48
N ALA A 66 8.33 -2.88 -15.16
CA ALA A 66 7.41 -1.91 -15.79
C ALA A 66 6.70 -1.03 -14.74
N ASN A 67 6.22 -1.62 -13.65
CA ASN A 67 5.58 -0.88 -12.55
C ASN A 67 6.58 0.06 -11.85
N LEU A 68 7.79 -0.40 -11.53
CA LEU A 68 8.85 0.43 -10.95
C LEU A 68 9.17 1.65 -11.83
N THR A 69 9.28 1.43 -13.15
CA THR A 69 9.55 2.51 -14.12
C THR A 69 8.39 3.50 -14.19
N ALA A 70 7.15 3.03 -14.22
CA ALA A 70 5.95 3.88 -14.23
C ALA A 70 5.83 4.71 -12.94
N LEU A 71 6.32 4.19 -11.81
CA LEU A 71 6.43 4.91 -10.55
C LEU A 71 7.63 5.87 -10.48
N GLY A 72 8.46 5.95 -11.52
CA GLY A 72 9.50 6.96 -11.68
C GLY A 72 10.92 6.52 -11.36
N ALA A 73 11.16 5.25 -11.08
CA ALA A 73 12.49 4.72 -10.80
C ALA A 73 13.34 4.52 -12.07
N GLU A 74 14.66 4.49 -11.90
CA GLU A 74 15.61 4.03 -12.90
C GLU A 74 15.82 2.53 -12.77
N VAL A 75 15.29 1.75 -13.70
CA VAL A 75 15.22 0.30 -13.59
C VAL A 75 16.24 -0.39 -14.48
N THR A 76 17.01 -1.31 -13.92
CA THR A 76 17.86 -2.27 -14.64
C THR A 76 17.30 -3.68 -14.44
N LEU A 77 17.01 -4.37 -15.52
CA LEU A 77 16.48 -5.73 -15.49
C LEU A 77 17.59 -6.75 -15.76
N LEU A 78 17.81 -7.67 -14.82
CA LEU A 78 18.68 -8.85 -14.96
C LEU A 78 17.81 -10.11 -15.09
N ALA A 79 17.81 -10.71 -16.27
CA ALA A 79 16.96 -11.85 -16.59
C ALA A 79 17.58 -12.72 -17.68
N ALA A 80 17.01 -13.89 -17.91
CA ALA A 80 17.37 -14.77 -19.02
C ALA A 80 16.19 -15.02 -19.94
N ILE A 81 16.42 -14.91 -21.24
CA ILE A 81 15.42 -15.18 -22.30
C ILE A 81 16.00 -16.14 -23.35
N GLY A 82 15.14 -16.67 -24.19
CA GLY A 82 15.53 -17.40 -25.39
C GLY A 82 16.06 -16.50 -26.51
N ASN A 83 16.70 -17.11 -27.48
CA ASN A 83 17.03 -16.45 -28.75
C ASN A 83 15.93 -16.72 -29.77
N ASP A 84 14.73 -16.19 -29.48
CA ASP A 84 13.49 -16.45 -30.22
C ASP A 84 12.64 -15.17 -30.39
N THR A 85 11.61 -15.24 -31.20
CA THR A 85 10.70 -14.12 -31.51
C THR A 85 10.01 -13.56 -30.25
N ALA A 86 9.68 -14.42 -29.27
CA ALA A 86 9.04 -14.00 -28.04
C ALA A 86 10.02 -13.16 -27.18
N GLY A 87 11.30 -13.56 -27.13
CA GLY A 87 12.37 -12.79 -26.48
C GLY A 87 12.60 -11.45 -27.16
N ASP A 88 12.59 -11.41 -28.50
CA ASP A 88 12.70 -10.14 -29.25
C ASP A 88 11.55 -9.19 -28.95
N GLN A 89 10.32 -9.71 -28.96
CA GLN A 89 9.12 -8.93 -28.64
C GLN A 89 9.15 -8.40 -27.23
N LEU A 90 9.57 -9.23 -26.25
CA LEU A 90 9.68 -8.83 -24.86
C LEU A 90 10.69 -7.70 -24.68
N LEU A 91 11.90 -7.84 -25.23
CA LEU A 91 12.93 -6.79 -25.16
C LEU A 91 12.50 -5.49 -25.81
N LYS A 92 11.80 -5.56 -26.93
CA LYS A 92 11.24 -4.37 -27.60
C LYS A 92 10.28 -3.65 -26.66
N THR A 93 9.31 -4.36 -26.10
CA THR A 93 8.32 -3.79 -25.19
C THR A 93 8.98 -3.14 -23.96
N LEU A 94 9.99 -3.81 -23.37
CA LEU A 94 10.72 -3.30 -22.20
C LEU A 94 11.52 -2.03 -22.54
N SER A 95 12.20 -2.01 -23.69
CA SER A 95 12.96 -0.84 -24.14
C SER A 95 12.06 0.37 -24.42
N GLU A 96 10.90 0.14 -25.05
CA GLU A 96 9.89 1.18 -25.29
C GLU A 96 9.33 1.75 -23.98
N SER A 97 9.34 0.95 -22.90
CA SER A 97 8.94 1.38 -21.54
C SER A 97 10.08 2.06 -20.76
N GLY A 98 11.25 2.27 -21.34
CA GLY A 98 12.39 2.94 -20.69
C GLY A 98 13.21 2.05 -19.73
N ILE A 99 13.00 0.73 -19.74
CA ILE A 99 13.73 -0.22 -18.89
C ILE A 99 15.09 -0.53 -19.50
N ARG A 100 16.15 -0.49 -18.69
CA ARG A 100 17.49 -0.88 -19.12
C ARG A 100 17.59 -2.40 -19.25
N THR A 101 17.66 -2.91 -20.48
CA THR A 101 17.69 -4.34 -20.82
C THR A 101 19.08 -4.88 -21.15
N GLY A 102 20.14 -4.07 -21.03
CA GLY A 102 21.52 -4.48 -21.36
C GLY A 102 22.06 -5.64 -20.49
N SER A 103 21.43 -5.91 -19.36
CA SER A 103 21.77 -7.04 -18.51
C SER A 103 20.91 -8.30 -18.75
N VAL A 104 19.97 -8.27 -19.70
CA VAL A 104 19.20 -9.45 -20.07
C VAL A 104 20.05 -10.35 -20.94
N VAL A 105 20.19 -11.61 -20.53
CA VAL A 105 21.04 -12.62 -21.20
C VAL A 105 20.19 -13.45 -22.16
N ARG A 106 20.65 -13.58 -23.40
CA ARG A 106 20.05 -14.50 -24.38
C ARG A 106 20.73 -15.87 -24.26
N VAL A 107 19.93 -16.90 -24.00
CA VAL A 107 20.41 -18.26 -23.77
C VAL A 107 20.13 -19.13 -25.00
N PRO A 108 21.16 -19.60 -25.73
CA PRO A 108 20.96 -20.51 -26.86
C PRO A 108 20.23 -21.79 -26.44
N GLY A 109 19.26 -22.19 -27.26
CA GLY A 109 18.48 -23.40 -27.00
C GLY A 109 17.39 -23.28 -25.93
N ARG A 110 17.31 -22.15 -25.19
CA ARG A 110 16.22 -21.83 -24.28
C ARG A 110 15.07 -21.23 -25.08
N ALA A 111 13.84 -21.60 -24.76
CA ALA A 111 12.66 -20.92 -25.27
C ALA A 111 12.16 -19.90 -24.20
N THR A 112 11.88 -18.67 -24.65
CA THR A 112 11.29 -17.63 -23.79
C THR A 112 9.94 -18.07 -23.27
N VAL A 113 9.68 -17.83 -21.97
CA VAL A 113 8.39 -18.20 -21.36
C VAL A 113 7.29 -17.30 -21.90
N VAL A 114 6.22 -17.92 -22.40
CA VAL A 114 5.03 -17.24 -22.94
C VAL A 114 3.79 -17.76 -22.20
N LYS A 115 2.93 -16.86 -21.78
CA LYS A 115 1.59 -17.16 -21.27
C LYS A 115 0.55 -16.55 -22.18
N LYS A 116 -0.09 -17.36 -22.99
CA LYS A 116 -1.11 -16.96 -23.94
C LYS A 116 -2.50 -17.18 -23.35
N ARG A 117 -3.33 -16.15 -23.32
CA ARG A 117 -4.72 -16.22 -22.89
C ARG A 117 -5.65 -15.99 -24.07
N LEU A 118 -6.57 -16.92 -24.29
CA LEU A 118 -7.65 -16.79 -25.26
C LEU A 118 -8.88 -16.23 -24.52
N VAL A 119 -9.32 -15.06 -24.90
CA VAL A 119 -10.41 -14.34 -24.21
C VAL A 119 -11.55 -14.08 -25.19
N ALA A 120 -12.77 -14.49 -24.84
CA ALA A 120 -13.97 -14.19 -25.58
C ALA A 120 -14.97 -13.44 -24.70
N ASP A 121 -15.47 -12.31 -25.21
CA ASP A 121 -16.50 -11.50 -24.53
C ASP A 121 -16.18 -11.24 -23.04
N GLY A 122 -14.89 -10.96 -22.75
CA GLY A 122 -14.38 -10.69 -21.40
C GLY A 122 -14.08 -11.94 -20.54
N THR A 123 -14.36 -13.14 -21.05
CA THR A 123 -14.13 -14.41 -20.34
C THR A 123 -12.90 -15.12 -20.88
N THR A 124 -11.97 -15.53 -20.02
CA THR A 124 -10.83 -16.38 -20.41
C THR A 124 -11.30 -17.81 -20.69
N LEU A 125 -11.19 -18.22 -21.94
CA LEU A 125 -11.57 -19.58 -22.40
C LEU A 125 -10.47 -20.60 -22.13
N ALA A 126 -9.22 -20.20 -22.33
CA ALA A 126 -8.05 -21.05 -22.14
C ALA A 126 -6.80 -20.22 -21.88
N ARG A 127 -5.84 -20.84 -21.19
CA ARG A 127 -4.47 -20.34 -21.06
C ARG A 127 -3.51 -21.41 -21.56
N VAL A 128 -2.57 -21.00 -22.42
CA VAL A 128 -1.52 -21.86 -22.96
C VAL A 128 -0.19 -21.34 -22.48
N ASP A 129 0.50 -22.12 -21.67
CA ASP A 129 1.85 -21.79 -21.16
C ASP A 129 2.88 -22.58 -21.97
N SER A 130 3.95 -21.91 -22.42
CA SER A 130 5.07 -22.49 -23.14
C SER A 130 6.38 -21.85 -22.73
N GLY A 131 7.49 -22.41 -23.18
CA GLY A 131 8.84 -21.95 -22.83
C GLY A 131 9.58 -22.89 -21.89
N ASN A 132 10.86 -22.59 -21.64
CA ASN A 132 11.74 -23.40 -20.82
C ASN A 132 11.87 -22.79 -19.42
N LYS A 133 11.69 -23.62 -18.38
CA LYS A 133 11.77 -23.23 -16.96
C LYS A 133 12.90 -23.96 -16.21
N GLU A 134 13.75 -24.68 -16.91
CA GLU A 134 14.88 -25.35 -16.28
C GLU A 134 15.86 -24.33 -15.67
N PRO A 135 16.42 -24.63 -14.49
CA PRO A 135 17.42 -23.79 -13.88
C PRO A 135 18.60 -23.53 -14.82
N LEU A 136 19.10 -22.32 -14.85
CA LEU A 136 20.33 -21.99 -15.56
C LEU A 136 21.52 -22.67 -14.90
N SER A 137 22.51 -22.98 -15.68
CA SER A 137 23.72 -23.69 -15.21
C SER A 137 24.95 -23.29 -16.03
N GLY A 138 26.13 -23.64 -15.53
CA GLY A 138 27.40 -23.41 -16.20
C GLY A 138 27.71 -21.94 -16.43
N ALA A 139 28.31 -21.62 -17.58
CA ALA A 139 28.78 -20.27 -17.90
C ALA A 139 27.68 -19.21 -17.92
N VAL A 140 26.44 -19.60 -18.26
CA VAL A 140 25.31 -18.64 -18.24
C VAL A 140 24.91 -18.27 -16.81
N GLU A 141 24.89 -19.24 -15.90
CA GLU A 141 24.64 -19.00 -14.49
C GLU A 141 25.74 -18.13 -13.86
N GLU A 142 27.00 -18.39 -14.24
CA GLU A 142 28.15 -17.60 -13.80
C GLU A 142 28.05 -16.16 -14.26
N ASP A 143 27.79 -15.91 -15.55
CA ASP A 143 27.61 -14.56 -16.10
C ASP A 143 26.47 -13.81 -15.38
N LEU A 144 25.33 -14.46 -15.11
CA LEU A 144 24.25 -13.85 -14.36
C LEU A 144 24.63 -13.49 -12.93
N ALA A 145 25.34 -14.39 -12.22
CA ALA A 145 25.77 -14.15 -10.85
C ALA A 145 26.79 -13.00 -10.78
N GLU A 146 27.74 -12.92 -11.70
CA GLU A 146 28.71 -11.82 -11.79
C GLU A 146 28.00 -10.47 -12.04
N ARG A 147 27.04 -10.44 -12.97
CA ARG A 147 26.23 -9.25 -13.22
C ARG A 147 25.38 -8.86 -12.00
N ALA A 148 24.80 -9.84 -11.32
CA ALA A 148 24.04 -9.61 -10.09
C ALA A 148 24.90 -8.94 -9.03
N ALA A 149 26.09 -9.45 -8.77
CA ALA A 149 27.04 -8.88 -7.81
C ALA A 149 27.44 -7.44 -8.18
N ALA A 150 27.71 -7.17 -9.46
CA ALA A 150 28.06 -5.82 -9.92
C ALA A 150 26.91 -4.82 -9.82
N LEU A 151 25.69 -5.26 -10.11
CA LEU A 151 24.51 -4.38 -10.09
C LEU A 151 24.05 -4.02 -8.67
N VAL A 152 24.15 -4.97 -7.72
CA VAL A 152 23.69 -4.75 -6.34
C VAL A 152 24.48 -3.66 -5.62
N GLU A 153 25.75 -3.44 -5.95
CA GLU A 153 26.58 -2.40 -5.33
C GLU A 153 26.08 -0.98 -5.59
N SER A 154 25.41 -0.77 -6.71
CA SER A 154 24.93 0.57 -7.11
C SER A 154 23.43 0.76 -6.96
N ALA A 155 22.70 -0.26 -6.51
CA ALA A 155 21.26 -0.23 -6.36
C ALA A 155 20.82 0.38 -5.02
N ASP A 156 19.77 1.19 -5.04
CA ASP A 156 19.10 1.64 -3.83
C ASP A 156 18.13 0.55 -3.32
N VAL A 157 17.59 -0.27 -4.24
CA VAL A 157 16.78 -1.45 -3.93
C VAL A 157 16.93 -2.54 -5.00
N VAL A 158 16.96 -3.78 -4.55
CA VAL A 158 16.98 -4.97 -5.41
C VAL A 158 15.70 -5.76 -5.20
N VAL A 159 15.01 -6.07 -6.27
CA VAL A 159 13.78 -6.88 -6.25
C VAL A 159 14.04 -8.20 -6.96
N VAL A 160 13.88 -9.29 -6.23
CA VAL A 160 13.93 -10.63 -6.79
C VAL A 160 12.51 -11.11 -7.04
N SER A 161 12.17 -11.37 -8.30
CA SER A 161 10.85 -11.87 -8.72
C SER A 161 11.03 -13.28 -9.31
N ASP A 162 10.81 -14.29 -8.45
CA ASP A 162 11.09 -15.71 -8.74
C ASP A 162 9.79 -16.48 -8.99
N TYR A 163 9.57 -16.82 -10.23
CA TYR A 163 8.44 -17.65 -10.69
C TYR A 163 8.82 -19.13 -10.86
N SER A 164 9.93 -19.54 -10.25
CA SER A 164 10.53 -20.88 -10.46
C SER A 164 10.80 -21.16 -11.95
N GLY A 165 11.14 -20.12 -12.71
CA GLY A 165 11.45 -20.19 -14.14
C GLY A 165 12.93 -20.44 -14.42
N GLY A 166 13.75 -20.60 -13.39
CA GLY A 166 15.14 -21.03 -13.47
C GLY A 166 16.17 -19.92 -13.66
N THR A 167 15.78 -18.66 -13.70
CA THR A 167 16.72 -17.52 -13.74
C THR A 167 17.38 -17.30 -12.37
N VAL A 168 16.59 -17.39 -11.29
CA VAL A 168 17.08 -17.22 -9.93
C VAL A 168 17.58 -18.57 -9.43
N THR A 169 18.90 -18.78 -9.48
CA THR A 169 19.59 -19.97 -8.94
C THR A 169 20.20 -19.63 -7.58
N GLN A 170 20.71 -20.66 -6.87
CA GLN A 170 21.40 -20.43 -5.60
C GLN A 170 22.63 -19.53 -5.78
N LYS A 171 23.37 -19.70 -6.88
CA LYS A 171 24.56 -18.88 -7.19
C LYS A 171 24.19 -17.40 -7.39
N VAL A 172 23.06 -17.12 -8.07
CA VAL A 172 22.54 -15.76 -8.22
C VAL A 172 22.07 -15.20 -6.89
N ALA A 173 21.35 -15.97 -6.07
CA ALA A 173 20.92 -15.57 -4.73
C ALA A 173 22.11 -15.26 -3.81
N ASP A 174 23.17 -16.07 -3.84
CA ASP A 174 24.40 -15.85 -3.07
C ASP A 174 25.12 -14.56 -3.50
N ALA A 175 25.12 -14.25 -4.81
CA ALA A 175 25.74 -13.04 -5.34
C ALA A 175 24.99 -11.76 -4.91
N LEU A 176 23.67 -11.82 -4.77
CA LEU A 176 22.85 -10.71 -4.28
C LEU A 176 23.04 -10.43 -2.78
N GLY A 177 23.42 -11.42 -2.00
CA GLY A 177 23.63 -11.33 -0.55
C GLY A 177 25.00 -10.81 -0.13
N THR A 178 25.83 -10.27 -1.03
CA THR A 178 27.22 -9.87 -0.75
C THR A 178 27.38 -8.46 -0.17
N THR A 179 26.36 -7.62 -0.19
CA THR A 179 26.43 -6.23 0.27
C THR A 179 25.80 -6.04 1.66
N GLU A 180 26.51 -5.34 2.56
CA GLU A 180 26.02 -5.01 3.90
C GLU A 180 24.88 -3.96 3.89
N HIS A 181 24.64 -3.29 2.77
CA HIS A 181 23.72 -2.17 2.62
C HIS A 181 22.55 -2.39 1.66
N GLY A 182 22.44 -3.58 1.07
CA GLY A 182 21.44 -3.85 0.03
C GLY A 182 20.03 -4.10 0.60
N CYS A 183 19.06 -3.27 0.22
CA CYS A 183 17.65 -3.57 0.40
C CYS A 183 17.21 -4.62 -0.63
N VAL A 184 17.38 -5.91 -0.31
CA VAL A 184 16.96 -7.03 -1.17
C VAL A 184 15.58 -7.52 -0.76
N LEU A 185 14.65 -7.54 -1.70
CA LEU A 185 13.28 -7.99 -1.54
C LEU A 185 13.02 -9.25 -2.35
N LEU A 186 12.29 -10.18 -1.79
CA LEU A 186 11.95 -11.46 -2.44
C LEU A 186 10.44 -11.58 -2.65
N ASP A 187 10.02 -11.73 -3.89
CA ASP A 187 8.73 -12.28 -4.28
C ASP A 187 8.94 -13.61 -5.00
N SER A 188 8.50 -14.71 -4.40
CA SER A 188 8.75 -16.05 -4.93
C SER A 188 7.54 -16.96 -4.77
N LYS A 189 7.32 -17.80 -5.78
CA LYS A 189 6.30 -18.86 -5.75
C LYS A 189 6.68 -20.00 -4.80
N ASP A 190 7.95 -20.11 -4.46
CA ASP A 190 8.49 -21.04 -3.47
C ASP A 190 9.64 -20.36 -2.69
N PRO A 191 9.28 -19.56 -1.68
CA PRO A 191 10.24 -18.70 -0.99
C PRO A 191 11.28 -19.48 -0.18
N LEU A 192 11.06 -20.75 0.11
CA LEU A 192 12.02 -21.63 0.83
C LEU A 192 12.90 -22.44 -0.11
N ARG A 193 12.71 -22.37 -1.43
CA ARG A 193 13.48 -23.11 -2.43
C ARG A 193 14.97 -22.78 -2.40
N LEU A 194 15.31 -21.53 -2.10
CA LEU A 194 16.69 -21.03 -2.05
C LEU A 194 17.04 -20.52 -0.64
N ARG A 195 18.32 -20.56 -0.32
CA ARG A 195 18.85 -19.96 0.90
C ARG A 195 19.29 -18.53 0.62
N TRP A 196 18.94 -17.62 1.51
CA TRP A 196 19.26 -16.21 1.42
C TRP A 196 20.21 -15.82 2.55
N ARG A 197 21.18 -14.95 2.27
CA ARG A 197 22.08 -14.42 3.31
C ARG A 197 21.51 -13.22 4.03
N SER A 198 20.80 -12.36 3.31
CA SER A 198 20.16 -11.18 3.85
C SER A 198 18.98 -10.80 2.97
N LEU A 199 17.80 -10.70 3.56
CA LEU A 199 16.60 -10.20 2.92
C LEU A 199 15.98 -9.12 3.79
N ALA A 200 15.74 -7.94 3.22
CA ALA A 200 15.01 -6.89 3.88
C ALA A 200 13.55 -7.31 4.09
N ALA A 201 12.92 -7.91 3.09
CA ALA A 201 11.59 -8.50 3.23
C ALA A 201 11.30 -9.56 2.16
N ALA A 202 10.31 -10.44 2.45
CA ALA A 202 9.67 -11.30 1.46
C ALA A 202 8.16 -10.98 1.40
N THR A 203 7.55 -11.08 0.20
CA THR A 203 6.16 -10.64 -0.05
C THR A 203 5.25 -11.77 -0.59
N PRO A 204 5.21 -12.94 0.03
CA PRO A 204 4.34 -14.03 -0.42
C PRO A 204 2.86 -13.67 -0.27
N ASN A 205 2.00 -14.19 -1.14
CA ASN A 205 0.59 -14.23 -0.82
C ASN A 205 0.28 -15.35 0.19
N HIS A 206 -0.93 -15.31 0.80
CA HIS A 206 -1.30 -16.29 1.84
C HIS A 206 -1.27 -17.74 1.37
N LEU A 207 -1.54 -18.01 0.08
CA LEU A 207 -1.49 -19.37 -0.47
C LEU A 207 -0.06 -19.87 -0.64
N GLU A 208 0.83 -18.99 -1.11
CA GLU A 208 2.27 -19.27 -1.25
C GLU A 208 2.91 -19.50 0.11
N ALA A 209 2.58 -18.66 1.09
CA ALA A 209 3.11 -18.78 2.45
C ALA A 209 2.66 -20.08 3.14
N GLN A 210 1.36 -20.45 3.04
CA GLN A 210 0.87 -21.72 3.56
C GLN A 210 1.53 -22.93 2.89
N LYS A 211 1.63 -22.87 1.55
CA LYS A 211 2.28 -23.96 0.79
C LYS A 211 3.76 -24.12 1.15
N ALA A 212 4.50 -23.03 1.31
CA ALA A 212 5.92 -23.07 1.67
C ALA A 212 6.15 -23.71 3.04
N LEU A 213 5.21 -23.58 3.96
CA LEU A 213 5.25 -24.17 5.29
C LEU A 213 4.55 -25.54 5.41
N ASP A 214 4.17 -26.16 4.29
CA ASP A 214 3.41 -27.43 4.27
C ASP A 214 2.12 -27.38 5.12
N LEU A 215 1.49 -26.21 5.23
CA LEU A 215 0.24 -26.05 5.95
C LEU A 215 -0.98 -26.37 5.08
N PRO A 216 -2.11 -26.78 5.70
CA PRO A 216 -3.38 -26.88 4.99
C PRO A 216 -3.74 -25.55 4.32
N VAL A 217 -4.10 -25.58 3.03
CA VAL A 217 -4.38 -24.38 2.26
C VAL A 217 -5.81 -23.88 2.54
N GLU A 218 -5.92 -22.77 3.23
CA GLU A 218 -7.17 -21.99 3.37
C GLU A 218 -7.22 -20.94 2.26
N ALA A 219 -8.24 -21.02 1.43
CA ALA A 219 -8.40 -20.14 0.28
C ALA A 219 -8.98 -18.75 0.66
N ASP A 220 -9.76 -18.69 1.73
CA ASP A 220 -10.34 -17.44 2.24
C ASP A 220 -9.30 -16.66 3.07
N PRO A 221 -8.78 -15.54 2.57
CA PRO A 221 -7.75 -14.77 3.28
C PRO A 221 -8.24 -14.22 4.64
N GLY A 222 -9.55 -14.06 4.82
CA GLY A 222 -10.14 -13.60 6.08
C GLY A 222 -10.07 -14.63 7.21
N ARG A 223 -9.86 -15.91 6.88
CA ARG A 223 -9.74 -17.03 7.85
C ARG A 223 -8.30 -17.42 8.17
N VAL A 224 -7.33 -16.82 7.49
CA VAL A 224 -5.92 -17.13 7.64
C VAL A 224 -5.33 -16.33 8.80
N ASP A 225 -4.63 -17.00 9.73
CA ASP A 225 -3.75 -16.33 10.67
C ASP A 225 -2.44 -15.93 9.99
N ALA A 226 -2.51 -14.85 9.22
CA ALA A 226 -1.38 -14.35 8.45
C ALA A 226 -0.22 -13.87 9.32
N GLY A 227 -0.49 -13.49 10.58
CA GLY A 227 0.56 -13.12 11.54
C GLY A 227 1.41 -14.32 11.93
N ALA A 228 0.76 -15.41 12.37
CA ALA A 228 1.48 -16.65 12.75
C ALA A 228 2.23 -17.26 11.56
N ILE A 229 1.60 -17.30 10.37
CA ILE A 229 2.21 -17.82 9.15
C ILE A 229 3.40 -16.94 8.73
N GLY A 230 3.24 -15.63 8.77
CA GLY A 230 4.29 -14.67 8.44
C GLY A 230 5.50 -14.80 9.36
N GLU A 231 5.29 -14.97 10.66
CA GLU A 231 6.38 -15.14 11.62
C GLU A 231 7.11 -16.49 11.44
N ALA A 232 6.37 -17.58 11.20
CA ALA A 232 6.99 -18.86 10.90
C ALA A 232 7.86 -18.79 9.63
N LEU A 233 7.32 -18.20 8.56
CA LEU A 233 8.03 -18.07 7.30
C LEU A 233 9.24 -17.12 7.41
N ARG A 234 9.12 -16.02 8.19
CA ARG A 234 10.21 -15.08 8.43
C ARG A 234 11.44 -15.77 9.05
N ARG A 235 11.19 -16.65 10.03
CA ARG A 235 12.26 -17.44 10.67
C ARG A 235 12.90 -18.44 9.74
N GLU A 236 12.11 -19.17 8.96
CA GLU A 236 12.60 -20.20 8.03
C GLU A 236 13.42 -19.59 6.87
N ILE A 237 12.98 -18.46 6.32
CA ILE A 237 13.68 -17.73 5.26
C ILE A 237 14.93 -16.98 5.79
N GLY A 238 14.88 -16.53 7.06
CA GLY A 238 15.89 -15.63 7.63
C GLY A 238 15.76 -14.19 7.13
N ALA A 239 14.52 -13.73 6.84
CA ALA A 239 14.26 -12.37 6.42
C ALA A 239 14.06 -11.42 7.62
N ASN A 240 14.37 -10.12 7.46
CA ASN A 240 14.08 -9.13 8.48
C ASN A 240 12.56 -8.95 8.66
N ALA A 241 11.81 -9.03 7.56
CA ALA A 241 10.36 -8.98 7.59
C ALA A 241 9.71 -9.94 6.56
N VAL A 242 8.46 -10.31 6.80
CA VAL A 242 7.57 -10.94 5.82
C VAL A 242 6.28 -10.13 5.73
N VAL A 243 5.85 -9.84 4.52
CA VAL A 243 4.57 -9.18 4.25
C VAL A 243 3.65 -10.16 3.53
N VAL A 244 2.74 -10.77 4.28
CA VAL A 244 1.76 -11.71 3.71
C VAL A 244 0.63 -10.94 3.07
N THR A 245 0.50 -11.01 1.74
CA THR A 245 -0.59 -10.34 1.02
C THR A 245 -1.87 -11.18 1.05
N LEU A 246 -3.02 -10.51 1.26
CA LEU A 246 -4.33 -11.09 1.55
C LEU A 246 -5.42 -10.64 0.56
N ALA A 247 -5.07 -10.46 -0.69
CA ALA A 247 -5.97 -9.98 -1.75
C ALA A 247 -6.72 -8.69 -1.32
N GLU A 248 -8.06 -8.67 -1.39
CA GLU A 248 -8.89 -7.52 -1.01
C GLU A 248 -8.82 -7.17 0.49
N GLU A 249 -8.36 -8.08 1.32
CA GLU A 249 -8.19 -7.84 2.77
C GLU A 249 -6.90 -7.05 3.09
N GLY A 250 -6.03 -6.83 2.10
CA GLY A 250 -4.79 -6.06 2.21
C GLY A 250 -3.55 -6.89 2.50
N ALA A 251 -2.81 -6.61 3.57
CA ALA A 251 -1.59 -7.33 3.91
C ALA A 251 -1.34 -7.37 5.43
N VAL A 252 -0.54 -8.34 5.88
CA VAL A 252 -0.01 -8.38 7.26
C VAL A 252 1.50 -8.29 7.19
N VAL A 253 2.05 -7.27 7.83
CA VAL A 253 3.49 -7.07 8.02
C VAL A 253 3.92 -7.74 9.30
N VAL A 254 4.96 -8.56 9.22
CA VAL A 254 5.57 -9.25 10.35
C VAL A 254 7.07 -8.98 10.32
N ASP A 255 7.59 -8.29 11.30
CA ASP A 255 9.01 -8.10 11.53
C ASP A 255 9.39 -8.53 12.96
N GLU A 256 10.61 -8.23 13.41
CA GLU A 256 11.10 -8.64 14.72
C GLU A 256 10.33 -7.97 15.88
N GLU A 257 9.80 -6.77 15.68
CA GLU A 257 9.20 -5.94 16.73
C GLU A 257 7.68 -5.99 16.71
N VAL A 258 7.06 -6.05 15.52
CA VAL A 258 5.63 -5.87 15.36
C VAL A 258 5.01 -6.83 14.35
N THR A 259 3.75 -7.17 14.61
CA THR A 259 2.83 -7.74 13.63
C THR A 259 1.69 -6.74 13.44
N VAL A 260 1.55 -6.20 12.23
CA VAL A 260 0.55 -5.17 11.95
C VAL A 260 -0.21 -5.47 10.66
N ARG A 261 -1.53 -5.31 10.69
CA ARG A 261 -2.39 -5.45 9.51
C ARG A 261 -2.52 -4.10 8.80
N VAL A 262 -2.34 -4.13 7.49
CA VAL A 262 -2.65 -3.04 6.57
C VAL A 262 -3.90 -3.43 5.81
N HIS A 263 -5.00 -2.72 6.03
CA HIS A 263 -6.29 -3.05 5.44
C HIS A 263 -6.32 -2.70 3.95
N GLY A 264 -6.86 -3.61 3.15
CA GLY A 264 -7.16 -3.38 1.74
C GLY A 264 -8.51 -2.69 1.54
N ARG A 265 -8.84 -2.41 0.28
CA ARG A 265 -10.15 -1.88 -0.11
C ARG A 265 -10.73 -2.75 -1.21
N ARG A 266 -12.00 -3.12 -1.08
CA ARG A 266 -12.70 -3.88 -2.11
C ARG A 266 -12.98 -3.02 -3.34
N VAL A 267 -12.67 -3.57 -4.51
CA VAL A 267 -12.93 -2.95 -5.81
C VAL A 267 -14.01 -3.76 -6.50
N ALA A 268 -14.95 -3.10 -7.17
CA ALA A 268 -15.98 -3.78 -7.95
C ALA A 268 -15.36 -4.34 -9.25
N ASN A 269 -15.65 -5.60 -9.55
CA ASN A 269 -15.14 -6.30 -10.76
C ASN A 269 -13.60 -6.20 -10.93
N PRO A 270 -12.79 -6.66 -9.95
CA PRO A 270 -11.35 -6.49 -9.99
C PRO A 270 -10.70 -7.38 -11.05
N ASP A 271 -9.74 -6.83 -11.80
CA ASP A 271 -8.79 -7.64 -12.57
C ASP A 271 -7.53 -7.84 -11.74
N VAL A 272 -7.39 -9.04 -11.16
CA VAL A 272 -6.31 -9.35 -10.20
C VAL A 272 -4.95 -9.62 -10.84
N ASN A 273 -4.87 -9.57 -12.19
CA ASN A 273 -3.61 -9.83 -12.89
C ASN A 273 -2.58 -8.73 -12.61
N GLY A 274 -1.40 -9.11 -12.11
CA GLY A 274 -0.29 -8.18 -11.84
C GLY A 274 -0.43 -7.36 -10.56
N ALA A 275 -1.48 -7.54 -9.75
CA ALA A 275 -1.66 -6.81 -8.49
C ALA A 275 -0.49 -7.03 -7.50
N GLY A 276 0.02 -8.26 -7.39
CA GLY A 276 1.20 -8.60 -6.58
C GLY A 276 2.46 -7.88 -7.07
N ASP A 277 2.68 -7.85 -8.39
CA ASP A 277 3.84 -7.17 -8.99
C ASP A 277 3.78 -5.65 -8.73
N THR A 278 2.57 -5.07 -8.79
CA THR A 278 2.35 -3.64 -8.52
C THR A 278 2.52 -3.32 -7.03
N PHE A 279 2.00 -4.20 -6.14
CA PHE A 279 2.27 -4.12 -4.70
C PHE A 279 3.77 -4.11 -4.43
N LEU A 280 4.49 -5.11 -4.95
CA LEU A 280 5.92 -5.27 -4.78
C LEU A 280 6.70 -4.04 -5.27
N ALA A 281 6.33 -3.48 -6.43
CA ALA A 281 6.99 -2.30 -6.99
C ALA A 281 6.88 -1.07 -6.08
N ALA A 282 5.66 -0.73 -5.63
CA ALA A 282 5.44 0.42 -4.75
C ALA A 282 6.06 0.21 -3.37
N PHE A 283 5.98 -1.01 -2.83
CA PHE A 283 6.60 -1.43 -1.57
C PHE A 283 8.13 -1.29 -1.63
N ALA A 284 8.74 -1.78 -2.72
CA ALA A 284 10.18 -1.72 -2.94
C ALA A 284 10.70 -0.28 -3.00
N LEU A 285 10.04 0.58 -3.77
CA LEU A 285 10.43 1.99 -3.87
C LEU A 285 10.29 2.74 -2.55
N ALA A 286 9.26 2.43 -1.79
CA ALA A 286 9.09 3.03 -0.48
C ALA A 286 10.24 2.64 0.47
N LEU A 287 10.62 1.36 0.52
CA LEU A 287 11.74 0.90 1.34
C LEU A 287 13.07 1.46 0.85
N GLY A 288 13.33 1.44 -0.46
CA GLY A 288 14.51 2.06 -1.06
C GLY A 288 14.61 3.57 -0.80
N GLY A 289 13.47 4.25 -0.66
CA GLY A 289 13.35 5.65 -0.24
C GLY A 289 13.41 5.87 1.28
N GLY A 290 13.68 4.83 2.09
CA GLY A 290 13.85 4.92 3.53
C GLY A 290 12.56 4.87 4.35
N ALA A 291 11.45 4.45 3.77
CA ALA A 291 10.20 4.27 4.49
C ALA A 291 10.31 3.13 5.53
N ARG A 292 9.55 3.25 6.62
CA ARG A 292 9.32 2.12 7.53
C ARG A 292 8.48 1.05 6.86
N MET A 293 8.64 -0.19 7.30
CA MET A 293 7.99 -1.38 6.72
C MET A 293 6.47 -1.23 6.57
N ARG A 294 5.79 -0.72 7.60
CA ARG A 294 4.34 -0.48 7.58
C ARG A 294 3.92 0.54 6.52
N ALA A 295 4.62 1.68 6.42
CA ALA A 295 4.34 2.73 5.44
C ALA A 295 4.55 2.21 4.02
N ALA A 296 5.63 1.44 3.80
CA ALA A 296 5.90 0.80 2.53
C ALA A 296 4.79 -0.19 2.14
N ALA A 297 4.34 -1.03 3.09
CA ALA A 297 3.25 -1.97 2.84
C ALA A 297 1.92 -1.25 2.53
N ARG A 298 1.65 -0.11 3.17
CA ARG A 298 0.48 0.71 2.85
C ARG A 298 0.53 1.23 1.42
N LEU A 299 1.67 1.75 0.97
CA LEU A 299 1.86 2.19 -0.42
C LEU A 299 1.71 1.03 -1.40
N GLY A 300 2.20 -0.15 -1.07
CA GLY A 300 1.98 -1.38 -1.84
C GLY A 300 0.50 -1.74 -1.98
N VAL A 301 -0.26 -1.71 -0.87
CA VAL A 301 -1.71 -1.99 -0.86
C VAL A 301 -2.49 -0.97 -1.70
N GLU A 302 -2.19 0.33 -1.58
CA GLU A 302 -2.85 1.37 -2.37
C GLU A 302 -2.55 1.22 -3.88
N ALA A 303 -1.29 0.93 -4.24
CA ALA A 303 -0.91 0.68 -5.63
C ALA A 303 -1.57 -0.58 -6.20
N ALA A 304 -1.60 -1.69 -5.45
CA ALA A 304 -2.31 -2.90 -5.85
C ALA A 304 -3.82 -2.67 -6.02
N THR A 305 -4.43 -1.86 -5.14
CA THR A 305 -5.85 -1.49 -5.24
C THR A 305 -6.15 -0.69 -6.51
N LEU A 306 -5.22 0.16 -6.96
CA LEU A 306 -5.32 0.85 -8.25
C LEU A 306 -5.18 -0.14 -9.41
N ALA A 307 -4.17 -1.00 -9.37
CA ALA A 307 -3.91 -1.97 -10.43
C ALA A 307 -5.13 -2.85 -10.72
N VAL A 308 -5.83 -3.36 -9.69
CA VAL A 308 -7.01 -4.20 -9.87
C VAL A 308 -8.25 -3.44 -10.39
N SER A 309 -8.22 -2.11 -10.38
CA SER A 309 -9.28 -1.28 -11.00
C SER A 309 -9.07 -1.06 -12.50
N HIS A 310 -7.89 -1.42 -13.03
CA HIS A 310 -7.58 -1.39 -14.46
C HIS A 310 -7.89 -2.73 -15.12
N SER A 311 -8.09 -2.74 -16.43
CA SER A 311 -8.19 -3.97 -17.20
C SER A 311 -6.81 -4.39 -17.71
N GLY A 312 -6.41 -5.61 -17.43
CA GLY A 312 -5.10 -6.14 -17.81
C GLY A 312 -3.97 -5.73 -16.86
N THR A 313 -2.71 -5.87 -17.30
CA THR A 313 -1.51 -5.59 -16.51
C THR A 313 -0.96 -4.18 -16.78
N ALA A 314 -1.81 -3.16 -16.79
CA ALA A 314 -1.38 -1.78 -16.98
C ALA A 314 -0.62 -1.28 -15.72
N PRO A 315 0.61 -0.74 -15.87
CA PRO A 315 1.36 -0.22 -14.73
C PRO A 315 0.68 1.01 -14.10
N VAL A 316 0.76 1.10 -12.78
CA VAL A 316 0.28 2.27 -12.02
C VAL A 316 1.32 3.37 -12.03
N GLY A 317 0.91 4.59 -12.41
CA GLY A 317 1.79 5.75 -12.45
C GLY A 317 1.87 6.50 -11.12
N THR A 318 2.98 7.22 -10.90
CA THR A 318 3.21 8.08 -9.71
C THR A 318 2.05 9.04 -9.47
N ARG A 319 1.55 9.71 -10.51
CA ARG A 319 0.46 10.69 -10.39
C ARG A 319 -0.83 10.04 -9.90
N GLU A 320 -1.14 8.87 -10.40
CA GLU A 320 -2.34 8.12 -10.05
C GLU A 320 -2.28 7.62 -8.60
N LEU A 321 -1.11 7.09 -8.18
CA LEU A 321 -0.89 6.69 -6.80
C LEU A 321 -1.01 7.88 -5.84
N LEU A 322 -0.42 9.03 -6.19
CA LEU A 322 -0.54 10.26 -5.41
C LEU A 322 -1.99 10.71 -5.23
N GLN A 323 -2.81 10.70 -6.29
CA GLN A 323 -4.23 11.06 -6.23
C GLN A 323 -5.06 10.14 -5.32
N ARG A 324 -4.57 8.93 -5.07
CA ARG A 324 -5.21 7.96 -4.19
C ARG A 324 -4.92 8.22 -2.72
N LEU A 325 -3.76 8.77 -2.41
CA LEU A 325 -3.30 8.93 -1.04
C LEU A 325 -4.08 10.04 -0.31
N PRO A 326 -4.51 9.81 0.93
CA PRO A 326 -5.22 10.81 1.74
C PRO A 326 -4.48 12.14 1.83
N ALA A 327 -3.14 12.10 1.92
CA ALA A 327 -2.29 13.27 2.08
C ALA A 327 -2.22 14.20 0.86
N GLU A 328 -2.59 13.76 -0.37
CA GLU A 328 -2.72 14.73 -1.47
C GLU A 328 -4.08 15.43 -1.48
N ARG A 329 -5.13 14.76 -1.01
CA ARG A 329 -6.37 15.47 -0.68
C ARG A 329 -6.14 16.50 0.44
N VAL A 330 -5.20 16.20 1.37
CA VAL A 330 -4.79 17.09 2.46
C VAL A 330 -3.73 18.10 2.00
N ALA A 331 -2.78 17.74 1.14
CA ALA A 331 -1.76 18.67 0.64
C ALA A 331 -2.26 19.54 -0.52
N GLU A 332 -3.21 19.09 -1.34
CA GLU A 332 -3.98 19.99 -2.21
C GLU A 332 -4.87 20.92 -1.37
N ARG A 333 -5.39 20.46 -0.23
CA ARG A 333 -6.11 21.29 0.73
C ARG A 333 -5.16 22.03 1.69
N SER A 334 -4.03 21.48 2.13
CA SER A 334 -3.10 22.12 3.07
C SER A 334 -1.96 22.89 2.40
N GLY A 335 -1.56 22.58 1.16
CA GLY A 335 -0.78 23.51 0.31
C GLY A 335 -1.59 24.75 -0.04
N ASN A 336 -2.89 24.69 0.22
CA ASN A 336 -3.86 25.75 0.00
C ASN A 336 -4.45 26.32 1.30
N LEU A 337 -4.03 25.80 2.49
CA LEU A 337 -4.60 26.27 3.76
C LEU A 337 -4.40 27.78 3.91
N GLU A 338 -3.17 28.25 3.83
CA GLU A 338 -2.84 29.67 3.95
C GLU A 338 -3.53 30.50 2.84
N GLU A 339 -3.50 30.04 1.60
CA GLU A 339 -4.18 30.69 0.48
C GLU A 339 -5.71 30.69 0.64
N GLU A 340 -6.28 29.61 1.17
CA GLU A 340 -7.71 29.51 1.44
C GLU A 340 -8.12 30.40 2.62
N LEU A 341 -7.36 30.39 3.71
CA LEU A 341 -7.59 31.27 4.84
C LEU A 341 -7.49 32.73 4.43
N GLU A 342 -6.48 33.10 3.63
CA GLU A 342 -6.37 34.44 3.06
C GLU A 342 -7.52 34.80 2.12
N ARG A 343 -8.01 33.86 1.33
CA ARG A 343 -9.17 34.07 0.45
C ARG A 343 -10.44 34.32 1.28
N VAL A 344 -10.66 33.49 2.32
CA VAL A 344 -11.79 33.65 3.24
C VAL A 344 -11.74 35.01 3.91
N ARG A 345 -10.59 35.41 4.46
CA ARG A 345 -10.41 36.75 5.10
C ARG A 345 -10.64 37.90 4.12
N ARG A 346 -10.09 37.80 2.89
CA ARG A 346 -10.29 38.80 1.83
C ARG A 346 -11.75 38.95 1.42
N SER A 347 -12.57 37.90 1.51
CA SER A 347 -14.02 37.94 1.25
C SER A 347 -14.84 38.38 2.46
N GLY A 348 -14.23 38.71 3.59
CA GLY A 348 -14.92 39.06 4.84
C GLY A 348 -15.51 37.84 5.57
N GLY A 349 -15.11 36.64 5.19
CA GLY A 349 -15.53 35.40 5.83
C GLY A 349 -14.76 35.12 7.14
N LYS A 350 -15.29 34.22 7.97
CA LYS A 350 -14.76 33.88 9.29
C LYS A 350 -14.06 32.51 9.28
N VAL A 351 -12.87 32.47 9.87
CA VAL A 351 -12.11 31.26 10.15
C VAL A 351 -12.45 30.73 11.54
N VAL A 352 -12.94 29.52 11.62
CA VAL A 352 -13.22 28.81 12.88
C VAL A 352 -12.17 27.73 13.11
N PHE A 353 -11.66 27.68 14.34
CA PHE A 353 -10.69 26.67 14.76
C PHE A 353 -11.21 25.88 15.96
N THR A 354 -10.94 24.60 16.00
CA THR A 354 -11.10 23.76 17.18
C THR A 354 -9.96 22.76 17.24
N ASN A 355 -9.63 22.24 18.43
CA ASN A 355 -8.55 21.25 18.57
C ASN A 355 -8.88 20.15 19.56
N GLY A 356 -8.20 19.02 19.41
CA GLY A 356 -8.32 17.90 20.33
C GLY A 356 -7.65 16.62 19.85
N CYS A 357 -7.66 15.58 20.70
CA CYS A 357 -7.12 14.28 20.36
C CYS A 357 -8.03 13.47 19.43
N PHE A 358 -9.32 13.66 19.48
CA PHE A 358 -10.35 12.94 18.69
C PHE A 358 -10.12 11.44 18.60
N ASP A 359 -9.67 10.84 19.71
CA ASP A 359 -9.18 9.45 19.80
C ASP A 359 -10.25 8.41 19.40
N LEU A 360 -11.44 8.50 19.99
CA LEU A 360 -12.63 7.74 19.55
C LEU A 360 -13.71 8.74 19.20
N LEU A 361 -14.05 8.86 17.92
CA LEU A 361 -15.12 9.73 17.49
C LEU A 361 -16.47 9.25 18.05
N HIS A 362 -17.18 10.17 18.69
CA HIS A 362 -18.50 9.93 19.23
C HIS A 362 -19.45 11.11 18.90
N ARG A 363 -20.73 10.95 19.21
CA ARG A 363 -21.76 11.95 18.92
C ARG A 363 -21.44 13.33 19.51
N GLY A 364 -20.73 13.41 20.63
CA GLY A 364 -20.28 14.68 21.22
C GLY A 364 -19.30 15.42 20.33
N HIS A 365 -18.29 14.74 19.77
CA HIS A 365 -17.37 15.32 18.79
C HIS A 365 -18.11 15.79 17.53
N LEU A 366 -19.02 14.96 17.01
CA LEU A 366 -19.79 15.33 15.82
C LEU A 366 -20.69 16.56 16.05
N PHE A 367 -21.28 16.68 17.25
CA PHE A 367 -22.04 17.85 17.64
C PHE A 367 -21.16 19.11 17.67
N LEU A 368 -20.01 19.05 18.37
CA LEU A 368 -19.05 20.15 18.45
C LEU A 368 -18.63 20.63 17.05
N LEU A 369 -18.20 19.72 16.19
CA LEU A 369 -17.71 20.04 14.85
C LEU A 369 -18.82 20.66 13.97
N ARG A 370 -20.04 20.14 14.04
CA ARG A 370 -21.19 20.70 13.31
C ARG A 370 -21.60 22.09 13.78
N GLU A 371 -21.60 22.31 15.09
CA GLU A 371 -21.94 23.63 15.63
C GLU A 371 -20.81 24.64 15.38
N ALA A 372 -19.54 24.22 15.52
CA ALA A 372 -18.39 25.05 15.17
C ALA A 372 -18.44 25.49 13.69
N ARG A 373 -18.74 24.58 12.78
CA ARG A 373 -18.83 24.90 11.33
C ARG A 373 -19.93 25.94 10.98
N LYS A 374 -20.99 26.03 11.77
CA LYS A 374 -22.04 27.01 11.57
C LYS A 374 -21.65 28.42 11.96
N LEU A 375 -20.56 28.59 12.70
CA LEU A 375 -20.11 29.88 13.22
C LEU A 375 -19.19 30.63 12.24
N GLY A 376 -18.78 30.01 11.13
CA GLY A 376 -17.95 30.65 10.13
C GLY A 376 -17.96 29.95 8.78
N ASP A 377 -17.09 30.39 7.89
CA ASP A 377 -17.04 30.00 6.49
C ASP A 377 -16.05 28.84 6.24
N VAL A 378 -15.08 28.65 7.12
CA VAL A 378 -14.14 27.53 7.09
C VAL A 378 -13.89 27.02 8.52
N LEU A 379 -13.89 25.69 8.71
CA LEU A 379 -13.54 25.04 9.96
C LEU A 379 -12.21 24.31 9.82
N VAL A 380 -11.23 24.74 10.60
CA VAL A 380 -9.92 24.07 10.75
C VAL A 380 -9.90 23.30 12.06
N VAL A 381 -9.56 22.02 12.00
CA VAL A 381 -9.42 21.13 13.17
C VAL A 381 -7.96 20.85 13.44
N GLY A 382 -7.46 21.31 14.58
CA GLY A 382 -6.15 20.93 15.11
C GLY A 382 -6.22 19.55 15.77
N LEU A 383 -5.48 18.59 15.26
CA LEU A 383 -5.43 17.22 15.76
C LEU A 383 -4.10 16.94 16.45
N ASN A 384 -4.13 16.54 17.72
CA ASN A 384 -2.92 16.11 18.42
C ASN A 384 -2.33 14.87 17.75
N SER A 385 -1.00 14.88 17.49
CA SER A 385 -0.26 13.69 17.05
C SER A 385 -0.42 12.53 18.03
N ASP A 386 -0.02 11.32 17.64
CA ASP A 386 -0.02 10.17 18.55
C ASP A 386 0.90 10.41 19.74
N ALA A 387 2.04 11.08 19.53
CA ALA A 387 2.98 11.42 20.59
C ALA A 387 2.39 12.45 21.56
N SER A 388 1.80 13.54 21.04
CA SER A 388 1.13 14.56 21.83
C SER A 388 -0.09 13.98 22.57
N ALA A 389 -0.95 13.21 21.90
CA ALA A 389 -2.11 12.57 22.51
C ALA A 389 -1.72 11.63 23.67
N ARG A 390 -0.58 10.91 23.55
CA ARG A 390 -0.04 10.06 24.62
C ARG A 390 0.43 10.88 25.82
N ARG A 391 1.09 12.02 25.61
CA ARG A 391 1.51 12.91 26.70
C ARG A 391 0.31 13.52 27.41
N VAL A 392 -0.71 13.94 26.67
CA VAL A 392 -1.89 14.62 27.23
C VAL A 392 -2.88 13.66 27.89
N LYS A 393 -3.07 12.44 27.35
CA LYS A 393 -4.10 11.49 27.81
C LYS A 393 -3.55 10.29 28.61
N GLY A 394 -2.22 10.11 28.65
CA GLY A 394 -1.54 9.05 29.42
C GLY A 394 -1.32 7.76 28.63
N LEU A 395 -0.75 6.76 29.32
CA LEU A 395 -0.41 5.45 28.77
C LEU A 395 -1.66 4.71 28.25
N GLY A 396 -1.52 4.09 27.07
CA GLY A 396 -2.62 3.38 26.39
C GLY A 396 -3.51 4.30 25.53
N ARG A 397 -3.07 5.54 25.31
CA ARG A 397 -3.72 6.50 24.41
C ARG A 397 -2.72 7.01 23.35
N PRO A 398 -3.22 7.38 22.17
CA PRO A 398 -4.58 7.18 21.66
C PRO A 398 -4.86 5.69 21.39
N VAL A 399 -6.15 5.30 21.32
CA VAL A 399 -6.61 3.97 20.91
C VAL A 399 -6.56 3.85 19.38
N MET A 400 -6.93 4.94 18.68
CA MET A 400 -6.86 5.04 17.23
C MET A 400 -5.59 5.78 16.82
N LEU A 401 -4.93 5.27 15.79
CA LEU A 401 -3.73 5.91 15.25
C LEU A 401 -4.05 7.27 14.62
N GLU A 402 -3.08 8.15 14.61
CA GLU A 402 -3.19 9.50 14.03
C GLU A 402 -3.81 9.47 12.63
N GLU A 403 -3.34 8.57 11.76
CA GLU A 403 -3.81 8.43 10.39
C GLU A 403 -5.31 8.11 10.31
N ASP A 404 -5.78 7.19 11.17
CA ASP A 404 -7.21 6.81 11.22
C ASP A 404 -8.06 7.98 11.74
N ARG A 405 -7.53 8.74 12.71
CA ARG A 405 -8.21 9.91 13.27
C ARG A 405 -8.31 11.05 12.26
N VAL A 406 -7.25 11.29 11.47
CA VAL A 406 -7.26 12.25 10.36
C VAL A 406 -8.30 11.83 9.32
N GLU A 407 -8.28 10.59 8.84
CA GLU A 407 -9.20 10.09 7.81
C GLU A 407 -10.67 10.22 8.24
N LEU A 408 -10.97 9.90 9.49
CA LEU A 408 -12.33 10.03 10.03
C LEU A 408 -12.81 11.49 10.12
N LEU A 409 -11.94 12.42 10.54
CA LEU A 409 -12.27 13.84 10.62
C LEU A 409 -12.48 14.44 9.24
N GLU A 410 -11.63 14.11 8.28
CA GLU A 410 -11.73 14.60 6.90
C GLU A 410 -12.94 14.05 6.15
N ALA A 411 -13.41 12.86 6.53
CA ALA A 411 -14.65 12.29 5.99
C ALA A 411 -15.92 13.04 6.45
N LEU A 412 -15.81 13.92 7.46
CA LEU A 412 -16.96 14.69 7.97
C LEU A 412 -17.22 15.92 7.09
N PRO A 413 -18.43 16.07 6.52
CA PRO A 413 -18.76 17.22 5.67
C PRO A 413 -18.66 18.58 6.35
N CYS A 414 -18.62 18.63 7.67
CA CYS A 414 -18.49 19.84 8.47
C CYS A 414 -17.03 20.21 8.78
N VAL A 415 -16.05 19.47 8.33
CA VAL A 415 -14.63 19.74 8.52
C VAL A 415 -14.03 20.12 7.17
N ASP A 416 -13.45 21.31 7.08
CA ASP A 416 -12.82 21.78 5.85
C ASP A 416 -11.31 21.41 5.83
N HIS A 417 -10.62 21.55 6.98
CA HIS A 417 -9.20 21.23 7.12
C HIS A 417 -8.91 20.51 8.43
N VAL A 418 -7.97 19.54 8.39
CA VAL A 418 -7.37 18.90 9.57
C VAL A 418 -5.88 19.17 9.55
N VAL A 419 -5.34 19.70 10.66
CA VAL A 419 -3.91 19.99 10.80
C VAL A 419 -3.37 19.25 12.02
N VAL A 420 -2.44 18.33 11.81
CA VAL A 420 -1.78 17.60 12.90
C VAL A 420 -0.71 18.48 13.54
N PHE A 421 -0.64 18.47 14.87
CA PHE A 421 0.41 19.17 15.63
C PHE A 421 0.96 18.27 16.74
N ASP A 422 2.26 18.44 17.03
CA ASP A 422 2.96 17.57 17.99
C ASP A 422 3.15 18.21 19.38
N GLU A 423 2.89 19.49 19.50
CA GLU A 423 2.97 20.21 20.76
C GLU A 423 1.87 19.79 21.73
N ASP A 424 2.07 20.01 23.04
CA ASP A 424 1.07 19.69 24.07
C ASP A 424 -0.09 20.68 24.06
N THR A 425 0.16 21.92 23.58
CA THR A 425 -0.83 22.98 23.41
C THR A 425 -0.90 23.43 21.94
N PRO A 426 -2.05 23.88 21.44
CA PRO A 426 -2.22 24.30 20.04
C PRO A 426 -1.74 25.72 19.73
N GLU A 427 -1.00 26.39 20.62
CA GLU A 427 -0.64 27.80 20.50
C GLU A 427 0.07 28.15 19.20
N ALA A 428 1.08 27.36 18.79
CA ALA A 428 1.79 27.58 17.55
C ALA A 428 0.86 27.47 16.34
N LEU A 429 -0.09 26.53 16.38
CA LEU A 429 -1.08 26.33 15.33
C LEU A 429 -2.12 27.45 15.31
N ILE A 430 -2.54 27.94 16.46
CA ILE A 430 -3.44 29.11 16.58
C ILE A 430 -2.80 30.35 15.93
N ARG A 431 -1.51 30.64 16.24
CA ARG A 431 -0.78 31.76 15.61
C ARG A 431 -0.63 31.59 14.09
N ARG A 432 -0.55 30.35 13.59
CA ARG A 432 -0.47 30.05 12.16
C ARG A 432 -1.84 30.20 11.46
N VAL A 433 -2.91 29.73 12.10
CA VAL A 433 -4.28 29.74 11.54
C VAL A 433 -4.93 31.11 11.71
N GLU A 434 -4.56 31.88 12.73
CA GLU A 434 -5.18 33.19 13.11
C GLU A 434 -6.71 33.14 13.04
N PRO A 435 -7.36 32.29 13.84
CA PRO A 435 -8.80 32.09 13.75
C PRO A 435 -9.57 33.31 14.29
N ASP A 436 -10.70 33.65 13.63
CA ASP A 436 -11.64 34.59 14.19
C ASP A 436 -12.38 34.03 15.41
N LEU A 437 -12.61 32.70 15.41
CA LEU A 437 -13.29 31.99 16.49
C LEU A 437 -12.56 30.70 16.85
N HIS A 438 -12.22 30.53 18.12
CA HIS A 438 -11.73 29.26 18.66
C HIS A 438 -12.85 28.57 19.45
N VAL A 439 -13.31 27.41 18.97
CA VAL A 439 -14.45 26.70 19.55
C VAL A 439 -13.97 25.54 20.41
N LYS A 440 -14.38 25.53 21.68
CA LYS A 440 -14.15 24.43 22.62
C LYS A 440 -15.44 23.77 23.05
N GLY A 441 -15.37 22.47 23.32
CA GLY A 441 -16.46 21.74 23.98
C GLY A 441 -16.15 21.58 25.45
N GLY A 442 -17.06 21.97 26.33
CA GLY A 442 -16.86 21.80 27.77
C GLY A 442 -17.89 22.49 28.65
N ASP A 443 -17.83 22.15 29.94
CA ASP A 443 -18.57 22.80 31.00
C ASP A 443 -17.68 23.85 31.69
N HIS A 444 -16.88 24.58 30.91
CA HIS A 444 -16.00 25.63 31.45
C HIS A 444 -16.78 26.87 31.82
N ALA A 445 -17.67 26.77 32.78
CA ALA A 445 -18.33 27.91 33.36
C ALA A 445 -17.37 28.61 34.35
N GLY A 446 -16.47 29.46 33.81
CA GLY A 446 -15.74 30.44 34.61
C GLY A 446 -14.23 30.29 34.78
N ASP A 447 -13.60 29.24 34.30
CA ASP A 447 -12.13 29.15 34.31
C ASP A 447 -11.56 29.61 32.95
N PRO A 448 -10.56 30.51 32.90
CA PRO A 448 -9.92 30.93 31.68
C PRO A 448 -9.25 29.72 30.99
N LEU A 449 -9.52 29.56 29.71
CA LEU A 449 -8.88 28.52 28.91
C LEU A 449 -7.40 28.87 28.66
N ALA A 450 -6.51 27.88 28.73
CA ALA A 450 -5.09 28.08 28.53
C ALA A 450 -4.76 28.72 27.16
N GLU A 451 -5.60 28.46 26.15
CA GLU A 451 -5.46 29.00 24.79
C GLU A 451 -6.03 30.41 24.60
N GLU A 452 -6.83 30.93 25.55
CA GLU A 452 -7.51 32.23 25.43
C GLU A 452 -6.53 33.39 25.17
N PRO A 453 -5.37 33.50 25.86
CA PRO A 453 -4.43 34.60 25.61
C PRO A 453 -3.86 34.61 24.19
N VAL A 454 -3.60 33.44 23.60
CA VAL A 454 -3.04 33.35 22.25
C VAL A 454 -4.11 33.60 21.18
N VAL A 455 -5.37 33.25 21.45
CA VAL A 455 -6.48 33.56 20.56
C VAL A 455 -6.75 35.07 20.52
N GLU A 456 -6.72 35.75 21.68
CA GLU A 456 -6.83 37.21 21.77
C GLU A 456 -5.61 37.90 21.11
N GLU A 457 -4.39 37.36 21.24
CA GLU A 457 -3.17 37.87 20.60
C GLU A 457 -3.35 37.95 19.07
N VAL A 458 -4.03 37.00 18.46
CA VAL A 458 -4.29 36.97 17.01
C VAL A 458 -5.61 37.65 16.60
N GLY A 459 -6.31 38.25 17.54
CA GLY A 459 -7.56 39.00 17.30
C GLY A 459 -8.82 38.15 17.24
N GLY A 460 -8.76 36.89 17.68
CA GLY A 460 -9.91 35.99 17.73
C GLY A 460 -10.66 36.01 19.06
N GLU A 461 -11.76 35.26 19.09
CA GLU A 461 -12.64 35.09 20.27
C GLU A 461 -12.79 33.60 20.58
N VAL A 462 -12.84 33.26 21.89
CA VAL A 462 -13.08 31.87 22.34
C VAL A 462 -14.56 31.64 22.59
N ILE A 463 -15.13 30.58 22.00
CA ILE A 463 -16.51 30.16 22.19
C ILE A 463 -16.55 28.78 22.83
N VAL A 464 -17.23 28.64 23.96
CA VAL A 464 -17.44 27.36 24.63
C VAL A 464 -18.83 26.82 24.30
N LEU A 465 -18.89 25.64 23.68
CA LEU A 465 -20.16 24.97 23.38
C LEU A 465 -20.47 23.91 24.46
N PRO A 466 -21.74 23.77 24.88
CA PRO A 466 -22.12 22.80 25.90
C PRO A 466 -21.88 21.37 25.41
N LEU A 467 -21.38 20.50 26.32
CA LEU A 467 -21.21 19.08 26.03
C LEU A 467 -22.57 18.37 25.99
N LEU A 468 -22.68 17.38 25.10
CA LEU A 468 -23.81 16.44 25.16
C LEU A 468 -23.66 15.51 26.36
N PRO A 469 -24.61 15.47 27.33
CA PRO A 469 -24.52 14.65 28.52
C PRO A 469 -24.30 13.16 28.23
N GLY A 470 -23.40 12.52 28.98
CA GLY A 470 -23.16 11.07 28.93
C GLY A 470 -22.42 10.55 27.69
N ARG A 471 -21.73 11.43 26.94
CA ARG A 471 -21.02 11.06 25.70
C ARG A 471 -19.56 11.52 25.77
N SER A 472 -18.67 10.63 26.27
CA SER A 472 -17.21 10.85 26.22
C SER A 472 -16.48 9.59 25.82
N ALA A 473 -15.32 9.74 25.18
CA ALA A 473 -14.44 8.61 24.83
C ALA A 473 -14.04 7.79 26.08
N SER A 474 -13.77 8.47 27.19
CA SER A 474 -13.43 7.81 28.46
C SER A 474 -14.56 6.94 28.99
N ALA A 475 -15.81 7.44 29.00
CA ALA A 475 -16.98 6.67 29.42
C ALA A 475 -17.23 5.45 28.50
N THR A 476 -16.99 5.57 27.19
CA THR A 476 -17.10 4.45 26.25
C THR A 476 -16.06 3.37 26.54
N ILE A 477 -14.81 3.75 26.80
CA ILE A 477 -13.73 2.81 27.12
C ILE A 477 -13.97 2.13 28.48
N GLU A 478 -14.45 2.87 29.47
CA GLU A 478 -14.79 2.33 30.78
C GLU A 478 -15.95 1.33 30.69
N HIS A 479 -16.95 1.64 29.88
CA HIS A 479 -18.04 0.72 29.59
C HIS A 479 -17.56 -0.57 28.91
N ILE A 480 -16.66 -0.48 27.93
CA ILE A 480 -16.06 -1.64 27.26
C ILE A 480 -15.25 -2.49 28.28
N ARG A 481 -14.47 -1.83 29.15
CA ARG A 481 -13.66 -2.53 30.19
C ARG A 481 -14.49 -3.15 31.28
N SER A 482 -15.62 -2.56 31.62
CA SER A 482 -16.53 -3.04 32.67
C SER A 482 -17.59 -4.03 32.18
N SER A 483 -17.78 -4.18 30.88
CA SER A 483 -18.65 -5.23 30.34
C SER A 483 -18.01 -6.59 30.59
N PRO A 484 -18.70 -7.51 31.35
CA PRO A 484 -18.19 -8.85 31.57
C PRO A 484 -18.02 -9.48 30.18
N GLY A 485 -16.81 -9.95 29.88
CA GLY A 485 -16.53 -10.71 28.66
C GLY A 485 -17.39 -11.98 28.67
N GLU A 486 -18.52 -11.96 28.00
CA GLU A 486 -19.10 -13.17 27.47
C GLU A 486 -18.11 -13.69 26.44
N THR A 487 -17.27 -14.63 26.84
CA THR A 487 -16.69 -15.59 25.94
C THR A 487 -17.87 -16.31 25.30
N ALA A 488 -18.35 -15.75 24.18
CA ALA A 488 -19.28 -16.45 23.32
C ALA A 488 -18.55 -17.72 22.87
N ALA A 489 -18.90 -18.84 23.51
CA ALA A 489 -18.65 -20.16 22.96
C ALA A 489 -19.22 -20.11 21.53
N VAL A 490 -18.35 -20.29 20.57
CA VAL A 490 -18.74 -20.52 19.17
C VAL A 490 -19.52 -21.83 19.17
N THR A 491 -20.81 -21.73 19.30
CA THR A 491 -21.72 -22.83 18.99
C THR A 491 -21.94 -22.84 17.49
N ASP A 492 -21.58 -23.96 16.93
CA ASP A 492 -21.74 -24.48 15.58
C ASP A 492 -22.89 -23.85 14.79
N GLY A 493 -22.50 -23.45 13.57
CA GLY A 493 -23.34 -22.68 12.67
C GLY A 493 -24.62 -23.36 12.24
N THR A 494 -25.70 -22.67 12.36
CA THR A 494 -26.83 -22.66 11.40
C THR A 494 -27.68 -21.41 11.66
N ALA A 495 -27.23 -20.26 11.18
CA ALA A 495 -28.12 -19.11 11.00
C ALA A 495 -28.09 -18.71 9.51
N LYS A 496 -29.21 -18.91 8.84
CA LYS A 496 -29.48 -18.39 7.49
C LYS A 496 -29.36 -16.85 7.50
N PRO A 497 -28.86 -16.23 6.44
CA PRO A 497 -28.84 -14.77 6.34
C PRO A 497 -30.27 -14.23 6.34
N ALA A 498 -30.58 -13.37 7.30
CA ALA A 498 -31.84 -12.66 7.36
C ALA A 498 -31.85 -11.54 6.31
N ASP A 499 -32.91 -11.50 5.54
CA ASP A 499 -33.29 -10.51 4.54
C ASP A 499 -33.18 -9.07 5.03
N TRP A 500 -32.16 -8.35 4.54
CA TRP A 500 -32.07 -6.88 4.65
C TRP A 500 -32.32 -6.24 3.28
N VAL A 501 -33.49 -6.51 2.71
CA VAL A 501 -34.02 -5.70 1.62
C VAL A 501 -35.49 -5.45 1.90
N ARG A 502 -35.84 -4.22 2.28
CA ARG A 502 -37.17 -3.63 2.06
C ARG A 502 -37.10 -2.10 2.10
N PRO A 503 -38.04 -1.44 1.46
CA PRO A 503 -38.03 -1.04 0.05
C PRO A 503 -37.53 0.38 -0.14
#